data_509ab7840cb704d5031f9d4cf83056e5
#
_entry.id   509ab7840cb704d5031f9d4cf83056e5
#
_cell.length_a   1.000
_cell.length_b   1.000
_cell.length_c   1.000
_cell.angle_alpha   90.00
_cell.angle_beta   90.00
_cell.angle_gamma   90.00
#
_symmetry.space_group_name_H-M   'P 1'
#
loop_
_entity.id
_entity.type
_entity.pdbx_description
1 polymer ?
#
loop_
_entity_poly.entity_id
_entity_poly.type
_entity_poly.pdbx_seq_one_letter_code
_entity_poly.pdbx_strand_id
1 'polypeptide(L)'
;MAKPPKDIAASVRARLLNLSREREQDFQRVLVSYGLERLLYRLSVSKHRERYILKGGMLVTLWTIDPGRFTQDIDFLAFGHDDEERLLADFTEILGQEVDDGLVFDLDALTAAPIRDDQVYGGMRLKTTAYLKTTQIPIVIDLGFGDAITAPDYEIDYGSLLDMPSATVRAYSPETVIAEKFQAVIALGIVNSRMKDFYDLYAIPRAVEISQDALSKAIKSTFMRLSLIHI
;
A
#
# COMPACT_ATOMS: atom_id res chain seq x y z
N MET A 1 30.74 3.32 18.42
CA MET A 1 29.75 3.69 17.39
C MET A 1 30.39 3.56 16.01
N ALA A 2 29.83 2.77 15.11
CA ALA A 2 30.33 2.65 13.73
C ALA A 2 30.15 3.98 12.99
N LYS A 3 31.17 4.38 12.20
CA LYS A 3 31.10 5.58 11.38
C LYS A 3 29.99 5.40 10.34
N PRO A 4 29.09 6.38 10.10
CA PRO A 4 28.05 6.25 9.09
C PRO A 4 28.71 5.92 7.73
N PRO A 5 28.09 5.05 6.90
CA PRO A 5 28.65 4.68 5.63
C PRO A 5 28.78 5.92 4.74
N LYS A 6 29.90 6.04 4.05
CA LYS A 6 30.17 7.16 3.10
C LYS A 6 29.13 7.25 1.96
N ASP A 7 28.41 6.17 1.70
CA ASP A 7 27.43 6.04 0.64
C ASP A 7 26.26 5.19 1.17
N ILE A 8 25.25 5.88 1.68
CA ILE A 8 24.06 5.25 2.26
C ILE A 8 23.35 4.37 1.22
N ALA A 9 23.16 4.87 0.00
CA ALA A 9 22.46 4.15 -1.04
C ALA A 9 23.17 2.84 -1.44
N ALA A 10 24.53 2.86 -1.51
CA ALA A 10 25.29 1.64 -1.77
C ALA A 10 25.18 0.62 -0.62
N SER A 11 25.23 1.11 0.62
CA SER A 11 25.06 0.27 1.81
C SER A 11 23.68 -0.37 1.86
N VAL A 12 22.63 0.41 1.64
CA VAL A 12 21.23 -0.06 1.59
C VAL A 12 21.07 -1.11 0.49
N ARG A 13 21.57 -0.83 -0.72
CA ARG A 13 21.48 -1.78 -1.83
C ARG A 13 22.16 -3.12 -1.51
N ALA A 14 23.34 -3.09 -0.90
CA ALA A 14 24.06 -4.29 -0.50
C ALA A 14 23.29 -5.09 0.57
N ARG A 15 22.71 -4.42 1.56
CA ARG A 15 21.87 -5.05 2.61
C ARG A 15 20.61 -5.69 2.01
N LEU A 16 19.91 -5.00 1.09
CA LEU A 16 18.75 -5.55 0.38
C LEU A 16 19.10 -6.77 -0.48
N LEU A 17 20.27 -6.76 -1.14
CA LEU A 17 20.74 -7.92 -1.90
C LEU A 17 21.04 -9.11 -0.99
N ASN A 18 21.63 -8.88 0.18
CA ASN A 18 21.85 -9.94 1.16
C ASN A 18 20.53 -10.50 1.68
N LEU A 19 19.56 -9.63 2.00
CA LEU A 19 18.22 -10.01 2.43
C LEU A 19 17.49 -10.85 1.36
N SER A 20 17.62 -10.48 0.07
CA SER A 20 17.06 -11.23 -1.05
C SER A 20 17.61 -12.66 -1.11
N ARG A 21 18.92 -12.81 -0.91
CA ARG A 21 19.57 -14.12 -0.88
C ARG A 21 19.19 -14.96 0.34
N GLU A 22 19.15 -14.34 1.50
CA GLU A 22 18.78 -14.98 2.78
C GLU A 22 17.33 -15.50 2.75
N ARG A 23 16.42 -14.72 2.15
CA ARG A 23 15.01 -15.09 2.04
C ARG A 23 14.64 -15.86 0.77
N GLU A 24 15.62 -16.17 -0.08
CA GLU A 24 15.41 -16.81 -1.38
C GLU A 24 14.37 -16.09 -2.25
N GLN A 25 14.33 -14.74 -2.18
CA GLN A 25 13.39 -13.90 -2.89
C GLN A 25 14.06 -13.21 -4.08
N ASP A 26 13.28 -12.94 -5.12
CA ASP A 26 13.72 -12.12 -6.25
C ASP A 26 14.15 -10.73 -5.78
N PHE A 27 15.32 -10.27 -6.22
CA PHE A 27 15.89 -9.00 -5.77
C PHE A 27 15.02 -7.79 -6.16
N GLN A 28 14.40 -7.84 -7.35
CA GLN A 28 13.50 -6.75 -7.78
C GLN A 28 12.27 -6.66 -6.88
N ARG A 29 11.73 -7.78 -6.41
CA ARG A 29 10.63 -7.78 -5.44
C ARG A 29 11.04 -7.14 -4.11
N VAL A 30 12.23 -7.45 -3.61
CA VAL A 30 12.76 -6.83 -2.37
C VAL A 30 12.98 -5.33 -2.55
N LEU A 31 13.47 -4.90 -3.71
CA LEU A 31 13.63 -3.47 -4.04
C LEU A 31 12.29 -2.73 -4.06
N VAL A 32 11.27 -3.30 -4.71
CA VAL A 32 9.92 -2.70 -4.77
C VAL A 32 9.33 -2.64 -3.36
N SER A 33 9.39 -3.72 -2.58
CA SER A 33 8.91 -3.73 -1.20
C SER A 33 9.57 -2.65 -0.34
N TYR A 34 10.89 -2.46 -0.50
CA TYR A 34 11.62 -1.39 0.18
C TYR A 34 11.17 0.01 -0.28
N GLY A 35 10.99 0.21 -1.58
CA GLY A 35 10.50 1.48 -2.12
C GLY A 35 9.12 1.87 -1.58
N LEU A 36 8.18 0.91 -1.54
CA LEU A 36 6.83 1.11 -1.01
C LEU A 36 6.83 1.35 0.50
N GLU A 37 7.65 0.60 1.26
CA GLU A 37 7.83 0.81 2.70
C GLU A 37 8.35 2.23 2.99
N ARG A 38 9.37 2.69 2.26
CA ARG A 38 9.96 4.01 2.48
C ARG A 38 9.07 5.16 2.01
N LEU A 39 8.19 4.92 1.03
CA LEU A 39 7.09 5.82 0.69
C LEU A 39 6.12 5.94 1.87
N LEU A 40 5.70 4.80 2.44
CA LEU A 40 4.77 4.76 3.57
C LEU A 40 5.35 5.49 4.80
N TYR A 41 6.66 5.36 5.05
CA TYR A 41 7.34 6.13 6.09
C TYR A 41 7.26 7.63 5.83
N ARG A 42 7.53 8.09 4.59
CA ARG A 42 7.42 9.52 4.22
C ARG A 42 6.00 10.05 4.43
N LEU A 43 4.99 9.26 4.09
CA LEU A 43 3.60 9.59 4.38
C LEU A 43 3.39 9.75 5.89
N SER A 44 3.89 8.81 6.71
CA SER A 44 3.68 8.81 8.16
C SER A 44 4.23 10.03 8.89
N VAL A 45 5.30 10.64 8.35
CA VAL A 45 5.93 11.85 8.91
C VAL A 45 5.47 13.14 8.22
N SER A 46 4.63 13.04 7.20
CA SER A 46 4.11 14.19 6.45
C SER A 46 2.85 14.77 7.10
N LYS A 47 2.50 16.01 6.74
CA LYS A 47 1.22 16.63 7.11
C LYS A 47 -0.01 15.96 6.47
N HIS A 48 0.21 15.08 5.49
CA HIS A 48 -0.84 14.39 4.73
C HIS A 48 -1.24 13.03 5.33
N ARG A 49 -0.60 12.60 6.42
CA ARG A 49 -0.83 11.31 7.08
C ARG A 49 -2.31 10.97 7.26
N GLU A 50 -3.09 11.94 7.71
CA GLU A 50 -4.52 11.73 8.03
C GLU A 50 -5.41 11.65 6.78
N ARG A 51 -4.90 12.04 5.62
CA ARG A 51 -5.67 12.08 4.37
C ARG A 51 -5.67 10.75 3.63
N TYR A 52 -4.65 9.92 3.83
CA TYR A 52 -4.45 8.67 3.11
C TYR A 52 -4.44 7.50 4.06
N ILE A 53 -5.41 6.58 3.90
CA ILE A 53 -5.52 5.36 4.70
C ILE A 53 -5.01 4.18 3.90
N LEU A 54 -4.03 3.46 4.42
CA LEU A 54 -3.47 2.29 3.77
C LEU A 54 -4.50 1.18 3.64
N LYS A 55 -4.59 0.59 2.44
CA LYS A 55 -5.44 -0.57 2.15
C LYS A 55 -4.72 -1.59 1.26
N GLY A 56 -5.42 -2.60 0.80
CA GLY A 56 -4.94 -3.50 -0.24
C GLY A 56 -3.80 -4.44 0.13
N GLY A 57 -2.94 -4.69 -0.86
CA GLY A 57 -1.96 -5.76 -0.82
C GLY A 57 -0.89 -5.64 0.25
N MET A 58 -0.45 -4.43 0.61
CA MET A 58 0.58 -4.21 1.63
C MET A 58 0.13 -4.68 3.02
N LEU A 59 -1.15 -4.49 3.37
CA LEU A 59 -1.69 -4.98 4.64
C LEU A 59 -1.68 -6.51 4.70
N VAL A 60 -2.04 -7.15 3.60
CA VAL A 60 -2.02 -8.63 3.54
C VAL A 60 -0.61 -9.16 3.70
N THR A 61 0.39 -8.56 3.05
CA THR A 61 1.80 -8.98 3.21
C THR A 61 2.30 -8.78 4.63
N LEU A 62 1.85 -7.72 5.33
CA LEU A 62 2.19 -7.48 6.72
C LEU A 62 1.63 -8.57 7.66
N TRP A 63 0.37 -8.96 7.45
CA TRP A 63 -0.31 -9.90 8.34
C TRP A 63 0.06 -11.36 8.09
N THR A 64 0.21 -11.75 6.81
CA THR A 64 0.39 -13.17 6.46
C THR A 64 1.84 -13.63 6.50
N ILE A 65 2.80 -12.71 6.40
CA ILE A 65 4.26 -13.00 6.38
C ILE A 65 4.60 -14.08 5.33
N ASP A 66 3.84 -14.15 4.25
CA ASP A 66 4.02 -15.14 3.18
C ASP A 66 4.93 -14.59 2.08
N PRO A 67 6.12 -15.19 1.84
CA PRO A 67 7.02 -14.77 0.77
C PRO A 67 6.39 -14.83 -0.64
N GLY A 68 5.40 -15.69 -0.83
CA GLY A 68 4.65 -15.81 -2.09
C GLY A 68 3.65 -14.68 -2.32
N ARG A 69 3.21 -14.02 -1.25
CA ARG A 69 2.23 -12.96 -1.30
C ARG A 69 2.91 -11.58 -1.46
N PHE A 70 3.33 -11.29 -2.67
CA PHE A 70 3.98 -10.02 -3.03
C PHE A 70 2.98 -9.01 -3.62
N THR A 71 3.17 -7.71 -3.33
CA THR A 71 2.48 -6.62 -4.02
C THR A 71 3.48 -5.72 -4.77
N GLN A 72 3.03 -5.09 -5.87
CA GLN A 72 3.84 -4.20 -6.71
C GLN A 72 3.40 -2.74 -6.59
N ASP A 73 2.33 -2.51 -5.86
CA ASP A 73 1.64 -1.25 -5.70
C ASP A 73 1.31 -1.00 -4.24
N ILE A 74 1.06 0.25 -3.92
CA ILE A 74 0.51 0.67 -2.66
C ILE A 74 -0.87 1.26 -2.89
N ASP A 75 -1.85 0.77 -2.14
CA ASP A 75 -3.24 1.19 -2.25
C ASP A 75 -3.61 2.09 -1.08
N PHE A 76 -4.25 3.22 -1.36
CA PHE A 76 -4.82 4.09 -0.32
C PHE A 76 -6.30 4.39 -0.59
N LEU A 77 -7.07 4.53 0.48
CA LEU A 77 -8.26 5.33 0.45
C LEU A 77 -7.87 6.78 0.70
N ALA A 78 -8.24 7.67 -0.22
CA ALA A 78 -8.02 9.10 -0.10
C ALA A 78 -9.29 9.83 0.33
N PHE A 79 -9.14 10.79 1.25
CA PHE A 79 -10.21 11.70 1.66
C PHE A 79 -10.15 13.03 0.91
N GLY A 80 -11.31 13.55 0.53
CA GLY A 80 -11.46 14.82 -0.16
C GLY A 80 -11.64 14.63 -1.65
N HIS A 81 -11.20 15.61 -2.42
CA HIS A 81 -11.38 15.63 -3.87
C HIS A 81 -10.36 14.75 -4.57
N ASP A 82 -10.75 14.21 -5.72
CA ASP A 82 -9.95 13.40 -6.65
C ASP A 82 -9.23 14.25 -7.73
N ASP A 83 -9.06 15.53 -7.44
CA ASP A 83 -8.39 16.48 -8.31
C ASP A 83 -6.91 16.11 -8.54
N GLU A 84 -6.55 15.95 -9.82
CA GLU A 84 -5.22 15.47 -10.23
C GLU A 84 -4.10 16.40 -9.76
N GLU A 85 -4.26 17.73 -9.90
CA GLU A 85 -3.23 18.70 -9.53
C GLU A 85 -2.95 18.64 -8.02
N ARG A 86 -4.01 18.51 -7.23
CA ARG A 86 -3.88 18.40 -5.78
C ARG A 86 -3.24 17.10 -5.34
N LEU A 87 -3.57 15.98 -5.98
CA LEU A 87 -2.94 14.69 -5.69
C LEU A 87 -1.46 14.71 -6.04
N LEU A 88 -1.09 15.28 -7.19
CA LEU A 88 0.31 15.47 -7.57
C LEU A 88 1.06 16.35 -6.56
N ALA A 89 0.45 17.46 -6.11
CA ALA A 89 1.04 18.33 -5.10
C ALA A 89 1.26 17.62 -3.76
N ASP A 90 0.25 16.90 -3.26
CA ASP A 90 0.36 16.14 -2.02
C ASP A 90 1.48 15.08 -2.09
N PHE A 91 1.54 14.30 -3.19
CA PHE A 91 2.55 13.26 -3.32
C PHE A 91 3.95 13.82 -3.65
N THR A 92 4.05 14.98 -4.29
CA THR A 92 5.32 15.70 -4.41
C THR A 92 5.86 16.07 -3.02
N GLU A 93 5.03 16.59 -2.13
CA GLU A 93 5.44 16.90 -0.76
C GLU A 93 5.76 15.64 0.07
N ILE A 94 4.97 14.57 -0.07
CA ILE A 94 5.21 13.29 0.64
C ILE A 94 6.53 12.68 0.18
N LEU A 95 6.73 12.49 -1.11
CA LEU A 95 7.90 11.84 -1.69
C LEU A 95 9.17 12.70 -1.55
N GLY A 96 9.01 14.02 -1.49
CA GLY A 96 10.09 14.98 -1.29
C GLY A 96 10.64 15.09 0.14
N GLN A 97 10.06 14.35 1.11
CA GLN A 97 10.61 14.33 2.47
C GLN A 97 12.05 13.79 2.49
N GLU A 98 12.96 14.55 3.09
CA GLU A 98 14.35 14.13 3.27
C GLU A 98 14.45 13.03 4.32
N VAL A 99 14.91 11.86 3.91
CA VAL A 99 15.08 10.70 4.79
C VAL A 99 16.40 10.00 4.46
N ASP A 100 17.17 9.65 5.50
CA ASP A 100 18.46 8.95 5.37
C ASP A 100 18.28 7.45 5.06
N ASP A 101 17.56 7.14 3.99
CA ASP A 101 17.27 5.78 3.55
C ASP A 101 17.89 5.41 2.18
N GLY A 102 18.65 6.34 1.62
CA GLY A 102 19.35 6.17 0.34
C GLY A 102 18.46 6.22 -0.91
N LEU A 103 17.14 6.44 -0.76
CA LEU A 103 16.21 6.59 -1.89
C LEU A 103 16.01 8.05 -2.28
N VAL A 104 15.95 8.26 -3.58
CA VAL A 104 15.53 9.53 -4.18
C VAL A 104 14.36 9.24 -5.11
N PHE A 105 13.22 9.87 -4.89
CA PHE A 105 12.05 9.76 -5.76
C PHE A 105 12.14 10.80 -6.89
N ASP A 106 11.81 10.38 -8.10
CA ASP A 106 11.77 11.25 -9.28
C ASP A 106 10.46 12.05 -9.28
N LEU A 107 10.51 13.25 -8.71
CA LEU A 107 9.33 14.10 -8.60
C LEU A 107 8.92 14.70 -9.95
N ASP A 108 9.87 14.89 -10.87
CA ASP A 108 9.59 15.42 -12.22
C ASP A 108 8.89 14.37 -13.10
N ALA A 109 9.12 13.08 -12.81
CA ALA A 109 8.45 11.97 -13.50
C ALA A 109 7.15 11.52 -12.82
N LEU A 110 6.72 12.20 -11.74
CA LEU A 110 5.47 11.88 -11.08
C LEU A 110 4.28 12.23 -11.99
N THR A 111 3.45 11.23 -12.27
CA THR A 111 2.27 11.37 -13.10
C THR A 111 1.05 10.81 -12.40
N ALA A 112 -0.13 11.32 -12.74
CA ALA A 112 -1.41 10.79 -12.29
C ALA A 112 -2.30 10.50 -13.51
N ALA A 113 -3.11 9.44 -13.41
CA ALA A 113 -4.10 9.10 -14.43
C ALA A 113 -5.29 8.38 -13.79
N PRO A 114 -6.51 8.55 -14.30
CA PRO A 114 -7.65 7.77 -13.86
C PRO A 114 -7.42 6.27 -14.05
N ILE A 115 -7.80 5.46 -13.06
CA ILE A 115 -7.84 4.01 -13.19
C ILE A 115 -9.07 3.68 -14.02
N ARG A 116 -8.85 3.13 -15.22
CA ARG A 116 -9.91 2.67 -16.13
C ARG A 116 -10.31 1.24 -15.76
N ASP A 117 -10.94 1.08 -14.61
CA ASP A 117 -11.66 -0.14 -14.30
C ASP A 117 -13.16 0.14 -14.43
N ASP A 118 -13.93 -0.88 -14.80
CA ASP A 118 -15.41 -0.84 -14.89
C ASP A 118 -16.08 -0.66 -13.51
N GLN A 119 -15.36 -0.11 -12.55
CA GLN A 119 -15.88 0.18 -11.21
C GLN A 119 -16.55 1.55 -11.18
N VAL A 120 -17.69 1.59 -10.53
CA VAL A 120 -18.59 2.76 -10.41
C VAL A 120 -17.94 3.97 -9.72
N TYR A 121 -16.82 3.77 -9.02
CA TYR A 121 -16.00 4.82 -8.41
C TYR A 121 -14.66 4.93 -9.12
N GLY A 122 -14.39 6.10 -9.67
CA GLY A 122 -13.10 6.42 -10.25
C GLY A 122 -12.01 6.33 -9.19
N GLY A 123 -10.90 5.69 -9.55
CA GLY A 123 -9.64 5.77 -8.80
C GLY A 123 -8.62 6.57 -9.58
N MET A 124 -7.57 6.99 -8.91
CA MET A 124 -6.41 7.63 -9.54
C MET A 124 -5.17 6.78 -9.32
N ARG A 125 -4.40 6.56 -10.37
CA ARG A 125 -3.11 5.87 -10.31
C ARG A 125 -1.99 6.88 -10.50
N LEU A 126 -1.12 6.98 -9.49
CA LEU A 126 0.10 7.75 -9.59
C LEU A 126 1.27 6.82 -9.89
N LYS A 127 2.22 7.30 -10.70
CA LYS A 127 3.44 6.56 -11.04
C LYS A 127 4.64 7.47 -10.97
N THR A 128 5.72 6.93 -10.43
CA THR A 128 7.05 7.53 -10.47
C THR A 128 8.11 6.45 -10.39
N THR A 129 9.37 6.86 -10.33
CA THR A 129 10.53 5.98 -10.11
C THR A 129 11.27 6.44 -8.87
N ALA A 130 11.63 5.50 -7.99
CA ALA A 130 12.61 5.75 -6.94
C ALA A 130 13.98 5.26 -7.41
N TYR A 131 15.03 5.98 -7.05
CA TYR A 131 16.42 5.64 -7.36
C TYR A 131 17.18 5.28 -6.10
N LEU A 132 17.79 4.10 -6.12
CA LEU A 132 18.81 3.69 -5.17
C LEU A 132 20.16 3.72 -5.90
N LYS A 133 20.83 4.87 -5.94
CA LYS A 133 21.88 5.21 -6.90
C LYS A 133 21.37 5.13 -8.34
N THR A 134 21.91 4.15 -9.09
CA THR A 134 21.53 3.87 -10.48
C THR A 134 20.45 2.82 -10.61
N THR A 135 20.06 2.16 -9.52
CA THR A 135 19.01 1.14 -9.53
C THR A 135 17.66 1.81 -9.52
N GLN A 136 16.87 1.55 -10.56
CA GLN A 136 15.50 2.06 -10.71
C GLN A 136 14.49 1.13 -10.03
N ILE A 137 13.57 1.71 -9.28
CA ILE A 137 12.50 1.02 -8.57
C ILE A 137 11.19 1.67 -9.00
N PRO A 138 10.34 0.97 -9.78
CA PRO A 138 9.04 1.52 -10.17
C PRO A 138 8.16 1.64 -8.94
N ILE A 139 7.49 2.78 -8.81
CA ILE A 139 6.55 3.08 -7.73
C ILE A 139 5.18 3.32 -8.35
N VAL A 140 4.20 2.54 -7.90
CA VAL A 140 2.80 2.64 -8.31
C VAL A 140 1.95 2.85 -7.07
N ILE A 141 1.10 3.87 -7.11
CA ILE A 141 0.24 4.30 -6.01
C ILE A 141 -1.19 4.34 -6.54
N ASP A 142 -2.07 3.55 -5.97
CA ASP A 142 -3.49 3.52 -6.33
C ASP A 142 -4.33 4.20 -5.24
N LEU A 143 -5.11 5.18 -5.65
CA LEU A 143 -5.97 5.98 -4.80
C LEU A 143 -7.42 5.67 -5.11
N GLY A 144 -8.13 5.11 -4.14
CA GLY A 144 -9.58 4.97 -4.18
C GLY A 144 -10.25 6.11 -3.40
N PHE A 145 -11.51 6.41 -3.72
CA PHE A 145 -12.28 7.46 -3.06
C PHE A 145 -13.63 6.93 -2.60
N GLY A 146 -14.09 7.47 -1.46
CA GLY A 146 -15.43 7.23 -0.97
C GLY A 146 -15.69 5.84 -0.39
N ASP A 147 -14.71 4.99 -0.08
CA ASP A 147 -14.91 3.69 0.54
C ASP A 147 -15.54 3.80 1.94
N ALA A 148 -16.36 2.81 2.31
CA ALA A 148 -16.93 2.73 3.65
C ALA A 148 -15.89 2.21 4.65
N ILE A 149 -15.58 3.03 5.66
CA ILE A 149 -14.68 2.62 6.74
C ILE A 149 -15.50 2.32 7.99
N THR A 150 -15.30 1.14 8.56
CA THR A 150 -15.98 0.72 9.79
C THR A 150 -15.11 0.88 11.05
N ALA A 151 -13.80 1.06 10.87
CA ALA A 151 -12.84 1.31 11.94
C ALA A 151 -11.92 2.48 11.53
N PRO A 152 -12.39 3.74 11.60
CA PRO A 152 -11.65 4.90 11.07
C PRO A 152 -10.35 5.19 11.81
N ASP A 153 -10.24 4.77 13.07
CA ASP A 153 -9.08 5.02 13.93
C ASP A 153 -8.13 3.83 14.03
N TYR A 154 -8.27 2.84 13.11
CA TYR A 154 -7.36 1.71 13.09
C TYR A 154 -6.00 2.14 12.53
N GLU A 155 -4.97 2.02 13.34
CA GLU A 155 -3.58 2.31 12.98
C GLU A 155 -2.73 1.05 13.02
N ILE A 156 -1.70 1.04 12.19
CA ILE A 156 -0.69 -0.01 12.18
C ILE A 156 0.71 0.60 12.29
N ASP A 157 1.62 -0.19 12.82
CA ASP A 157 3.05 0.04 12.72
C ASP A 157 3.60 -0.88 11.62
N TYR A 158 3.93 -0.29 10.46
CA TYR A 158 4.50 -1.01 9.33
C TYR A 158 6.01 -1.09 9.50
N GLY A 159 6.50 -2.26 9.90
CA GLY A 159 7.91 -2.50 10.18
C GLY A 159 8.82 -2.28 8.97
N SER A 160 10.11 -2.12 9.24
CA SER A 160 11.12 -1.90 8.21
C SER A 160 11.89 -3.16 7.86
N LEU A 161 12.25 -3.31 6.58
CA LEU A 161 13.08 -4.41 6.06
C LEU A 161 14.54 -4.32 6.54
N LEU A 162 15.04 -3.12 6.86
CA LEU A 162 16.46 -2.87 7.12
C LEU A 162 16.75 -2.15 8.46
N ASP A 163 15.98 -2.42 9.52
CA ASP A 163 16.15 -1.77 10.85
C ASP A 163 16.15 -0.22 10.75
N MET A 164 15.28 0.32 9.93
CA MET A 164 15.02 1.75 9.82
C MET A 164 13.75 2.13 10.59
N PRO A 165 13.48 3.41 10.82
CA PRO A 165 12.23 3.81 11.45
C PRO A 165 11.01 3.26 10.72
N SER A 166 10.08 2.67 11.46
CA SER A 166 8.81 2.14 10.97
C SER A 166 7.80 3.26 10.66
N ALA A 167 6.78 2.93 9.88
CA ALA A 167 5.73 3.85 9.51
C ALA A 167 4.47 3.58 10.34
N THR A 168 4.08 4.50 11.22
CA THR A 168 2.78 4.43 11.90
C THR A 168 1.75 5.17 11.07
N VAL A 169 0.78 4.47 10.50
CA VAL A 169 -0.24 5.02 9.59
C VAL A 169 -1.63 4.47 9.89
N ARG A 170 -2.64 5.24 9.50
CA ARG A 170 -4.02 4.76 9.47
C ARG A 170 -4.14 3.68 8.39
N ALA A 171 -4.92 2.65 8.68
CA ALA A 171 -5.07 1.51 7.80
C ALA A 171 -6.48 0.91 7.87
N TYR A 172 -6.84 0.13 6.89
CA TYR A 172 -8.01 -0.74 6.99
C TYR A 172 -7.77 -1.84 8.02
N SER A 173 -8.80 -2.10 8.83
CA SER A 173 -8.79 -3.31 9.66
C SER A 173 -8.86 -4.58 8.81
N PRO A 174 -8.41 -5.73 9.34
CA PRO A 174 -8.54 -7.01 8.63
C PRO A 174 -9.96 -7.31 8.16
N GLU A 175 -10.96 -6.97 8.96
CA GLU A 175 -12.37 -7.16 8.63
C GLU A 175 -12.81 -6.30 7.44
N THR A 176 -12.33 -5.06 7.35
CA THR A 176 -12.62 -4.18 6.22
C THR A 176 -11.99 -4.73 4.92
N VAL A 177 -10.73 -5.19 5.00
CA VAL A 177 -10.06 -5.82 3.84
C VAL A 177 -10.79 -7.08 3.39
N ILE A 178 -11.21 -7.94 4.32
CA ILE A 178 -12.00 -9.14 4.00
C ILE A 178 -13.32 -8.75 3.32
N ALA A 179 -14.04 -7.75 3.85
CA ALA A 179 -15.32 -7.32 3.29
C ALA A 179 -15.20 -6.80 1.85
N GLU A 180 -14.17 -5.98 1.54
CA GLU A 180 -13.91 -5.49 0.18
C GLU A 180 -13.58 -6.63 -0.80
N LYS A 181 -12.68 -7.54 -0.40
CA LYS A 181 -12.29 -8.68 -1.23
C LYS A 181 -13.47 -9.64 -1.47
N PHE A 182 -14.26 -9.90 -0.44
CA PHE A 182 -15.44 -10.73 -0.56
C PHE A 182 -16.46 -10.11 -1.51
N GLN A 183 -16.71 -8.81 -1.40
CA GLN A 183 -17.58 -8.09 -2.31
C GLN A 183 -17.04 -8.13 -3.76
N ALA A 184 -15.74 -7.92 -3.98
CA ALA A 184 -15.14 -8.00 -5.30
C ALA A 184 -15.28 -9.40 -5.92
N VAL A 185 -15.11 -10.47 -5.14
CA VAL A 185 -15.33 -11.85 -5.59
C VAL A 185 -16.77 -12.07 -6.03
N ILE A 186 -17.75 -11.57 -5.26
CA ILE A 186 -19.18 -11.70 -5.60
C ILE A 186 -19.54 -10.87 -6.84
N ALA A 187 -19.09 -9.62 -6.89
CA ALA A 187 -19.41 -8.72 -8.00
C ALA A 187 -18.85 -9.20 -9.34
N LEU A 188 -17.63 -9.74 -9.35
CA LEU A 188 -17.00 -10.28 -10.55
C LEU A 188 -17.52 -11.70 -10.92
N GLY A 189 -18.05 -12.44 -9.97
CA GLY A 189 -18.64 -13.76 -10.21
C GLY A 189 -17.70 -14.73 -10.94
N ILE A 190 -18.23 -15.44 -11.94
CA ILE A 190 -17.51 -16.50 -12.68
C ILE A 190 -16.34 -15.96 -13.52
N VAL A 191 -16.38 -14.70 -13.95
CA VAL A 191 -15.30 -14.08 -14.75
C VAL A 191 -14.14 -13.55 -13.89
N ASN A 192 -14.19 -13.77 -12.58
CA ASN A 192 -13.16 -13.28 -11.65
C ASN A 192 -11.83 -14.02 -11.86
N SER A 193 -10.85 -13.31 -12.42
CA SER A 193 -9.46 -13.77 -12.58
C SER A 193 -8.55 -13.35 -11.41
N ARG A 194 -9.06 -12.64 -10.39
CA ARG A 194 -8.30 -12.08 -9.28
C ARG A 194 -7.99 -13.14 -8.21
N MET A 195 -7.19 -14.13 -8.55
CA MET A 195 -6.84 -15.25 -7.66
C MET A 195 -6.26 -14.82 -6.32
N LYS A 196 -5.60 -13.64 -6.28
CA LYS A 196 -5.08 -13.06 -5.03
C LYS A 196 -6.19 -12.77 -4.02
N ASP A 197 -7.39 -12.36 -4.45
CA ASP A 197 -8.50 -12.08 -3.52
C ASP A 197 -9.01 -13.36 -2.85
N PHE A 198 -9.08 -14.47 -3.59
CA PHE A 198 -9.42 -15.77 -3.00
C PHE A 198 -8.37 -16.24 -1.98
N TYR A 199 -7.09 -16.09 -2.34
CA TYR A 199 -6.00 -16.42 -1.43
C TYR A 199 -6.05 -15.57 -0.16
N ASP A 200 -6.25 -14.26 -0.30
CA ASP A 200 -6.27 -13.32 0.82
C ASP A 200 -7.44 -13.63 1.78
N LEU A 201 -8.64 -13.95 1.24
CA LEU A 201 -9.79 -14.39 2.05
C LEU A 201 -9.53 -15.67 2.83
N TYR A 202 -8.68 -16.56 2.31
CA TYR A 202 -8.24 -17.78 3.00
C TYR A 202 -7.16 -17.49 4.05
N ALA A 203 -6.19 -16.63 3.73
CA ALA A 203 -4.97 -16.43 4.51
C ALA A 203 -5.17 -15.48 5.69
N ILE A 204 -5.89 -14.35 5.50
CA ILE A 204 -6.06 -13.33 6.55
C ILE A 204 -6.65 -13.90 7.84
N PRO A 205 -7.79 -14.66 7.84
CA PRO A 205 -8.37 -15.20 9.07
C PRO A 205 -7.52 -16.26 9.77
N ARG A 206 -6.44 -16.72 9.13
CA ARG A 206 -5.47 -17.66 9.72
C ARG A 206 -4.28 -16.96 10.33
N ALA A 207 -4.02 -15.74 9.87
CA ALA A 207 -2.86 -14.95 10.29
C ALA A 207 -3.17 -13.98 11.43
N VAL A 208 -4.41 -13.47 11.48
CA VAL A 208 -4.84 -12.50 12.49
C VAL A 208 -6.20 -12.85 13.06
N GLU A 209 -6.46 -12.42 14.28
CA GLU A 209 -7.76 -12.58 14.94
C GLU A 209 -8.81 -11.68 14.29
N ILE A 210 -9.98 -12.23 13.99
CA ILE A 210 -11.10 -11.55 13.34
C ILE A 210 -12.28 -11.44 14.30
N SER A 211 -12.73 -10.21 14.54
CA SER A 211 -13.95 -9.96 15.29
C SER A 211 -15.20 -10.21 14.42
N GLN A 212 -16.05 -11.16 14.82
CA GLN A 212 -17.28 -11.48 14.09
C GLN A 212 -18.23 -10.29 13.96
N ASP A 213 -18.35 -9.48 15.01
CA ASP A 213 -19.19 -8.28 15.01
C ASP A 213 -18.64 -7.20 14.08
N ALA A 214 -17.32 -6.97 14.11
CA ALA A 214 -16.65 -6.02 13.22
C ALA A 214 -16.75 -6.48 11.77
N LEU A 215 -16.53 -7.77 11.48
CA LEU A 215 -16.66 -8.34 10.15
C LEU A 215 -18.09 -8.22 9.60
N SER A 216 -19.10 -8.52 10.43
CA SER A 216 -20.52 -8.37 10.03
C SER A 216 -20.85 -6.92 9.67
N LYS A 217 -20.34 -5.95 10.46
CA LYS A 217 -20.51 -4.52 10.18
C LYS A 217 -19.79 -4.11 8.89
N ALA A 218 -18.56 -4.55 8.70
CA ALA A 218 -17.77 -4.25 7.52
C ALA A 218 -18.45 -4.77 6.24
N ILE A 219 -18.90 -6.03 6.24
CA ILE A 219 -19.62 -6.63 5.10
C ILE A 219 -20.89 -5.83 4.80
N LYS A 220 -21.73 -5.55 5.82
CA LYS A 220 -22.96 -4.78 5.61
C LYS A 220 -22.66 -3.41 5.00
N SER A 221 -21.70 -2.66 5.56
CA SER A 221 -21.35 -1.32 5.08
C SER A 221 -20.84 -1.34 3.65
N THR A 222 -19.97 -2.30 3.30
CA THR A 222 -19.41 -2.45 1.95
C THR A 222 -20.49 -2.77 0.93
N PHE A 223 -21.37 -3.73 1.23
CA PHE A 223 -22.44 -4.13 0.32
C PHE A 223 -23.54 -3.08 0.18
N MET A 224 -23.93 -2.41 1.28
CA MET A 224 -24.93 -1.33 1.22
C MET A 224 -24.47 -0.17 0.34
N ARG A 225 -23.20 0.22 0.43
CA ARG A 225 -22.63 1.27 -0.39
C ARG A 225 -22.73 0.94 -1.89
N LEU A 226 -22.43 -0.29 -2.28
CA LEU A 226 -22.40 -0.73 -3.67
C LEU A 226 -23.79 -1.07 -4.21
N SER A 227 -24.73 -1.48 -3.35
CA SER A 227 -26.13 -1.73 -3.73
C SER A 227 -26.90 -0.44 -4.03
N LEU A 228 -26.56 0.68 -3.36
CA LEU A 228 -27.18 1.99 -3.63
C LEU A 228 -26.82 2.60 -4.98
N ILE A 229 -25.88 1.98 -5.71
CA ILE A 229 -25.40 2.46 -7.01
C ILE A 229 -26.03 1.66 -8.16
N HIS A 230 -26.64 0.52 -7.87
CA HIS A 230 -27.31 -0.32 -8.85
C HIS A 230 -28.84 -0.11 -8.90
N ILE A 231 -29.39 0.88 -8.17
CA ILE A 231 -30.75 1.38 -8.24
C ILE A 231 -30.71 2.76 -8.93
#